data_a1fce913bca2bc634d2635859c59bba7
#
_entry.id   a1fce913bca2bc634d2635859c59bba7
#
_cell.length_a   1.000
_cell.length_b   1.000
_cell.length_c   1.000
_cell.angle_alpha   90.00
_cell.angle_beta   90.00
_cell.angle_gamma   90.00
#
_symmetry.space_group_name_H-M   'P 1'
#
loop_
_entity.id
_entity.type
_entity.pdbx_description
1 polymer ?
#
loop_
_entity_poly.entity_id
_entity_poly.type
_entity_poly.pdbx_seq_one_letter_code
_entity_poly.pdbx_strand_id
1 'polypeptide(L)'
;MKTPAAKRLTSPSTETGASSVPALERGLAMIETLAHRPAGLTLSELTATLDLSPASAHRITGTLEESGYLRRDEVTRRYTLTRKLLLLSQPRGESRSLVAAAAEAMRAIQQQTGETTQLCCLADDHCVMLDQLASVHPFKYIVDLGCLAPLHCTAPGKAMVAFLPDAEQDALLARLKLEKHTEKTIVTKRDLATEIERIRTHGYAFDKGEHFDGISCVAAPILDQ
;
A
#
# COMPACT_ATOMS: atom_id res chain seq x y z
N MET A 1 17.82 15.62 -17.54
CA MET A 1 16.54 15.84 -16.83
C MET A 1 16.62 15.07 -15.53
N LYS A 2 16.59 15.75 -14.38
CA LYS A 2 16.68 15.12 -13.06
C LYS A 2 15.32 14.49 -12.71
N THR A 3 15.30 13.19 -12.45
CA THR A 3 14.16 12.46 -11.91
C THR A 3 13.78 13.11 -10.56
N PRO A 4 12.51 13.46 -10.31
CA PRO A 4 12.12 13.97 -9.00
C PRO A 4 12.24 12.83 -7.98
N ALA A 5 13.04 13.07 -6.95
CA ALA A 5 13.18 12.17 -5.81
C ALA A 5 11.80 11.95 -5.16
N ALA A 6 11.44 10.69 -4.98
CA ALA A 6 10.27 10.32 -4.23
C ALA A 6 10.31 10.99 -2.85
N LYS A 7 9.34 11.84 -2.58
CA LYS A 7 9.17 12.51 -1.30
C LYS A 7 8.92 11.43 -0.26
N ARG A 8 9.83 11.26 0.70
CA ARG A 8 9.64 10.37 1.86
C ARG A 8 8.30 10.72 2.49
N LEU A 9 7.39 9.76 2.50
CA LEU A 9 6.21 9.81 3.34
C LEU A 9 6.70 9.68 4.79
N THR A 10 6.78 10.80 5.48
CA THR A 10 6.91 10.83 6.93
C THR A 10 5.60 10.29 7.48
N SER A 11 5.69 9.23 8.27
CA SER A 11 4.56 8.74 9.08
C SER A 11 3.92 9.90 9.83
N PRO A 12 2.58 10.00 9.88
CA PRO A 12 1.93 11.03 10.65
C PRO A 12 2.29 10.82 12.13
N SER A 13 2.89 11.83 12.75
CA SER A 13 3.03 11.94 14.18
C SER A 13 1.63 12.09 14.79
N THR A 14 0.99 10.98 15.10
CA THR A 14 -0.17 10.96 15.98
C THR A 14 0.33 11.12 17.41
N GLU A 15 0.17 12.31 17.97
CA GLU A 15 0.10 12.51 19.41
C GLU A 15 -1.16 11.77 19.91
N THR A 16 -0.99 10.51 20.23
CA THR A 16 -1.92 9.77 21.09
C THR A 16 -1.10 9.26 22.26
N GLY A 17 -1.33 9.88 23.41
CA GLY A 17 -0.79 9.41 24.67
C GLY A 17 -1.23 7.98 24.96
N ALA A 18 -0.29 7.24 25.56
CA ALA A 18 -0.37 5.93 26.17
C ALA A 18 -0.04 4.72 25.29
N SER A 19 1.05 4.06 25.71
CA SER A 19 1.45 2.69 25.34
C SER A 19 2.14 2.46 24.01
N SER A 20 3.07 3.33 23.65
CA SER A 20 4.09 3.00 22.63
C SER A 20 5.13 2.04 23.25
N VAL A 21 5.44 0.94 22.55
CA VAL A 21 6.54 0.03 22.90
C VAL A 21 7.69 0.30 21.93
N PRO A 22 8.67 1.15 22.28
CA PRO A 22 9.67 1.63 21.34
C PRO A 22 10.50 0.52 20.66
N ALA A 23 10.70 -0.61 21.34
CA ALA A 23 11.42 -1.74 20.79
C ALA A 23 10.60 -2.44 19.68
N LEU A 24 9.28 -2.52 19.83
CA LEU A 24 8.39 -3.11 18.83
C LEU A 24 8.29 -2.19 17.60
N GLU A 25 8.11 -0.89 17.80
CA GLU A 25 8.09 0.08 16.69
C GLU A 25 9.36 0.01 15.84
N ARG A 26 10.52 -0.02 16.50
CA ARG A 26 11.82 -0.16 15.81
C ARG A 26 11.94 -1.50 15.08
N GLY A 27 11.40 -2.57 15.64
CA GLY A 27 11.36 -3.89 15.00
C GLY A 27 10.50 -3.89 13.74
N LEU A 28 9.32 -3.30 13.80
CA LEU A 28 8.43 -3.14 12.65
C LEU A 28 9.07 -2.27 11.56
N ALA A 29 9.62 -1.11 11.93
CA ALA A 29 10.33 -0.23 10.99
C ALA A 29 11.52 -0.93 10.31
N MET A 30 12.20 -1.84 11.01
CA MET A 30 13.29 -2.64 10.43
C MET A 30 12.78 -3.63 9.39
N ILE A 31 11.66 -4.30 9.66
CA ILE A 31 11.00 -5.20 8.69
C ILE A 31 10.58 -4.43 7.44
N GLU A 32 9.92 -3.29 7.60
CA GLU A 32 9.49 -2.41 6.50
C GLU A 32 10.68 -1.91 5.66
N THR A 33 11.74 -1.47 6.34
CA THR A 33 12.98 -1.03 5.66
C THR A 33 13.58 -2.14 4.80
N LEU A 34 13.64 -3.36 5.33
CA LEU A 34 14.19 -4.52 4.61
C LEU A 34 13.26 -5.02 3.49
N ALA A 35 11.95 -4.80 3.58
CA ALA A 35 11.01 -5.13 2.51
C ALA A 35 11.32 -4.38 1.21
N HIS A 36 11.78 -3.13 1.32
CA HIS A 36 12.21 -2.31 0.18
C HIS A 36 13.68 -2.52 -0.23
N ARG A 37 14.37 -3.49 0.35
CA ARG A 37 15.80 -3.76 0.09
C ARG A 37 16.06 -5.26 -0.16
N PRO A 38 15.74 -5.79 -1.35
CA PRO A 38 15.89 -7.22 -1.65
C PRO A 38 17.32 -7.76 -1.47
N ALA A 39 18.32 -6.89 -1.70
CA ALA A 39 19.74 -7.24 -1.47
C ALA A 39 20.11 -7.29 0.03
N GLY A 40 19.20 -6.94 0.91
CA GLY A 40 19.43 -6.85 2.35
C GLY A 40 20.30 -5.66 2.77
N LEU A 41 20.41 -5.48 4.09
CA LEU A 41 21.22 -4.44 4.71
C LEU A 41 22.13 -5.06 5.78
N THR A 42 23.34 -4.53 5.93
CA THR A 42 24.23 -4.84 7.06
C THR A 42 23.71 -4.16 8.34
N LEU A 43 24.21 -4.59 9.51
CA LEU A 43 23.86 -3.96 10.78
C LEU A 43 24.17 -2.45 10.78
N SER A 44 25.30 -2.05 10.22
CA SER A 44 25.71 -0.65 10.14
C SER A 44 24.78 0.18 9.22
N GLU A 45 24.36 -0.39 8.10
CA GLU A 45 23.40 0.25 7.20
C GLU A 45 22.02 0.40 7.87
N LEU A 46 21.58 -0.62 8.64
CA LEU A 46 20.32 -0.56 9.41
C LEU A 46 20.37 0.49 10.52
N THR A 47 21.48 0.58 11.28
CA THR A 47 21.68 1.61 12.31
C THR A 47 21.61 3.01 11.72
N ALA A 48 22.27 3.24 10.60
CA ALA A 48 22.29 4.54 9.93
C ALA A 48 20.92 4.90 9.33
N THR A 49 20.20 3.92 8.75
CA THR A 49 18.91 4.16 8.09
C THR A 49 17.79 4.46 9.08
N LEU A 50 17.81 3.80 10.25
CA LEU A 50 16.75 3.86 11.26
C LEU A 50 17.11 4.75 12.47
N ASP A 51 18.26 5.39 12.44
CA ASP A 51 18.79 6.21 13.55
C ASP A 51 18.79 5.45 14.88
N LEU A 52 19.31 4.22 14.86
CA LEU A 52 19.38 3.34 16.03
C LEU A 52 20.79 3.28 16.60
N SER A 53 20.90 3.08 17.93
CA SER A 53 22.18 2.68 18.50
C SER A 53 22.57 1.27 18.03
N PRO A 54 23.87 0.96 17.84
CA PRO A 54 24.33 -0.36 17.45
C PRO A 54 23.83 -1.48 18.37
N ALA A 55 23.79 -1.22 19.68
CA ALA A 55 23.27 -2.17 20.66
C ALA A 55 21.77 -2.46 20.47
N SER A 56 20.97 -1.43 20.18
CA SER A 56 19.54 -1.58 19.92
C SER A 56 19.30 -2.36 18.62
N ALA A 57 19.98 -1.98 17.53
CA ALA A 57 19.87 -2.67 16.25
C ALA A 57 20.28 -4.15 16.37
N HIS A 58 21.38 -4.45 17.09
CA HIS A 58 21.82 -5.82 17.30
C HIS A 58 20.80 -6.67 18.06
N ARG A 59 20.19 -6.13 19.12
CA ARG A 59 19.15 -6.83 19.89
C ARG A 59 17.89 -7.07 19.05
N ILE A 60 17.46 -6.08 18.29
CA ILE A 60 16.26 -6.21 17.44
C ILE A 60 16.50 -7.22 16.33
N THR A 61 17.64 -7.13 15.60
CA THR A 61 17.99 -8.11 14.56
C THR A 61 18.08 -9.52 15.12
N GLY A 62 18.71 -9.71 16.28
CA GLY A 62 18.79 -11.00 16.96
C GLY A 62 17.41 -11.59 17.27
N THR A 63 16.52 -10.81 17.88
CA THR A 63 15.14 -11.23 18.18
C THR A 63 14.38 -11.60 16.92
N LEU A 64 14.48 -10.79 15.85
CA LEU A 64 13.79 -11.05 14.58
C LEU A 64 14.38 -12.28 13.86
N GLU A 65 15.67 -12.51 13.97
CA GLU A 65 16.36 -13.70 13.42
C GLU A 65 15.95 -14.97 14.19
N GLU A 66 16.05 -14.97 15.52
CA GLU A 66 15.58 -16.07 16.39
C GLU A 66 14.10 -16.39 16.17
N SER A 67 13.28 -15.35 15.97
CA SER A 67 11.87 -15.49 15.62
C SER A 67 11.63 -15.91 14.17
N GLY A 68 12.65 -16.04 13.35
CA GLY A 68 12.60 -16.50 11.97
C GLY A 68 12.04 -15.46 10.96
N TYR A 69 11.97 -14.18 11.30
CA TYR A 69 11.58 -13.11 10.38
C TYR A 69 12.73 -12.62 9.51
N LEU A 70 13.94 -12.63 10.06
CA LEU A 70 15.18 -12.28 9.36
C LEU A 70 16.07 -13.49 9.16
N ARG A 71 16.93 -13.40 8.17
CA ARG A 71 18.06 -14.28 7.96
C ARG A 71 19.29 -13.42 7.72
N ARG A 72 20.39 -13.75 8.38
CA ARG A 72 21.70 -13.16 8.13
C ARG A 72 22.50 -14.04 7.19
N ASP A 73 23.08 -13.44 6.18
CA ASP A 73 24.05 -14.08 5.32
C ASP A 73 25.44 -14.06 6.01
N GLU A 74 26.08 -15.23 6.15
CA GLU A 74 27.34 -15.39 6.89
C GLU A 74 28.53 -14.73 6.20
N VAL A 75 28.51 -14.62 4.87
CA VAL A 75 29.59 -14.06 4.07
C VAL A 75 29.46 -12.53 3.98
N THR A 76 28.31 -12.06 3.53
CA THR A 76 28.06 -10.65 3.29
C THR A 76 27.63 -9.89 4.55
N ARG A 77 27.28 -10.61 5.62
CA ARG A 77 26.73 -10.07 6.88
C ARG A 77 25.45 -9.26 6.71
N ARG A 78 24.75 -9.44 5.59
CA ARG A 78 23.50 -8.76 5.29
C ARG A 78 22.31 -9.50 5.87
N TYR A 79 21.38 -8.74 6.42
CA TYR A 79 20.07 -9.22 6.88
C TYR A 79 19.06 -9.08 5.75
N THR A 80 18.28 -10.14 5.52
CA THR A 80 17.17 -10.17 4.56
C THR A 80 15.92 -10.71 5.24
N LEU A 81 14.74 -10.34 4.76
CA LEU A 81 13.48 -10.93 5.20
C LEU A 81 13.40 -12.40 4.78
N THR A 82 12.82 -13.21 5.64
CA THR A 82 12.46 -14.59 5.31
C THR A 82 11.07 -14.67 4.68
N ARG A 83 10.69 -15.86 4.21
CA ARG A 83 9.32 -16.13 3.73
C ARG A 83 8.28 -16.21 4.85
N LYS A 84 8.66 -16.04 6.12
CA LYS A 84 7.71 -16.16 7.26
C LYS A 84 6.56 -15.19 7.18
N LEU A 85 6.81 -13.92 6.82
CA LEU A 85 5.75 -12.92 6.64
C LEU A 85 4.75 -13.34 5.56
N LEU A 86 5.23 -13.87 4.44
CA LEU A 86 4.39 -14.41 3.38
C LEU A 86 3.53 -15.58 3.88
N LEU A 87 4.10 -16.49 4.67
CA LEU A 87 3.36 -17.62 5.24
C LEU A 87 2.30 -17.19 6.26
N LEU A 88 2.57 -16.13 7.02
CA LEU A 88 1.62 -15.58 8.00
C LEU A 88 0.46 -14.82 7.34
N SER A 89 0.70 -14.21 6.20
CA SER A 89 -0.33 -13.47 5.44
C SER A 89 -1.21 -14.37 4.58
N GLN A 90 -0.85 -15.65 4.42
CA GLN A 90 -1.68 -16.58 3.64
C GLN A 90 -2.96 -16.94 4.40
N PRO A 91 -4.14 -16.90 3.76
CA PRO A 91 -5.37 -17.38 4.33
C PRO A 91 -5.21 -18.85 4.75
N ARG A 92 -5.56 -19.19 5.99
CA ARG A 92 -5.58 -20.56 6.47
C ARG A 92 -6.93 -21.18 6.06
N GLY A 93 -6.93 -22.04 5.05
CA GLY A 93 -8.12 -22.73 4.55
C GLY A 93 -8.18 -22.80 3.04
N GLU A 94 -9.31 -23.24 2.49
CA GLU A 94 -9.56 -23.38 1.05
C GLU A 94 -9.69 -22.03 0.31
N SER A 95 -9.64 -20.90 1.01
CA SER A 95 -9.69 -19.56 0.43
C SER A 95 -8.45 -19.29 -0.41
N ARG A 96 -8.62 -19.26 -1.71
CA ARG A 96 -7.58 -18.82 -2.64
C ARG A 96 -7.18 -17.38 -2.26
N SER A 97 -5.88 -17.09 -2.23
CA SER A 97 -5.42 -15.71 -2.10
C SER A 97 -6.13 -14.84 -3.16
N LEU A 98 -6.65 -13.68 -2.75
CA LEU A 98 -7.30 -12.72 -3.67
C LEU A 98 -6.41 -12.45 -4.91
N VAL A 99 -5.10 -12.31 -4.70
CA VAL A 99 -4.11 -12.12 -5.77
C VAL A 99 -4.12 -13.31 -6.74
N ALA A 100 -4.13 -14.55 -6.23
CA ALA A 100 -4.16 -15.74 -7.08
C ALA A 100 -5.51 -15.87 -7.83
N ALA A 101 -6.61 -15.51 -7.19
CA ALA A 101 -7.94 -15.53 -7.81
C ALA A 101 -8.09 -14.46 -8.91
N ALA A 102 -7.53 -13.27 -8.71
CA ALA A 102 -7.60 -12.17 -9.65
C ALA A 102 -6.60 -12.27 -10.83
N ALA A 103 -5.57 -13.10 -10.71
CA ALA A 103 -4.42 -13.10 -11.65
C ALA A 103 -4.81 -13.34 -13.12
N GLU A 104 -5.80 -14.18 -13.41
CA GLU A 104 -6.26 -14.46 -14.76
C GLU A 104 -7.02 -13.25 -15.34
N ALA A 105 -7.94 -12.69 -14.57
CA ALA A 105 -8.70 -11.50 -14.96
C ALA A 105 -7.77 -10.29 -15.19
N MET A 106 -6.80 -10.09 -14.31
CA MET A 106 -5.80 -9.02 -14.47
C MET A 106 -5.00 -9.17 -15.77
N ARG A 107 -4.55 -10.39 -16.12
CA ARG A 107 -3.85 -10.65 -17.38
C ARG A 107 -4.75 -10.38 -18.58
N ALA A 108 -6.01 -10.81 -18.53
CA ALA A 108 -6.95 -10.57 -19.63
C ALA A 108 -7.17 -9.08 -19.86
N ILE A 109 -7.35 -8.29 -18.81
CA ILE A 109 -7.49 -6.83 -18.91
C ILE A 109 -6.22 -6.19 -19.48
N GLN A 110 -5.06 -6.54 -18.94
CA GLN A 110 -3.78 -6.00 -19.40
C GLN A 110 -3.52 -6.34 -20.88
N GLN A 111 -3.84 -7.55 -21.33
CA GLN A 111 -3.69 -7.97 -22.71
C GLN A 111 -4.64 -7.24 -23.68
N GLN A 112 -5.87 -6.98 -23.22
CA GLN A 112 -6.88 -6.27 -24.04
C GLN A 112 -6.60 -4.79 -24.16
N THR A 113 -6.10 -4.17 -23.10
CA THR A 113 -5.91 -2.72 -23.02
C THR A 113 -4.48 -2.27 -23.30
N GLY A 114 -3.50 -3.13 -23.03
CA GLY A 114 -2.08 -2.77 -23.02
C GLY A 114 -1.66 -1.93 -21.81
N GLU A 115 -2.61 -1.57 -20.92
CA GLU A 115 -2.38 -0.66 -19.81
C GLU A 115 -1.99 -1.36 -18.51
N THR A 116 -1.43 -0.60 -17.55
CA THR A 116 -1.15 -1.12 -16.21
C THR A 116 -2.44 -1.53 -15.53
N THR A 117 -2.51 -2.79 -15.11
CA THR A 117 -3.64 -3.33 -14.34
C THR A 117 -3.22 -3.56 -12.91
N GLN A 118 -4.02 -3.10 -11.97
CA GLN A 118 -3.70 -3.11 -10.55
C GLN A 118 -4.80 -3.78 -9.74
N LEU A 119 -4.41 -4.52 -8.70
CA LEU A 119 -5.30 -5.07 -7.68
C LEU A 119 -5.05 -4.35 -6.37
N CYS A 120 -6.11 -3.84 -5.79
CA CYS A 120 -6.05 -3.10 -4.53
C CYS A 120 -7.04 -3.65 -3.52
N CYS A 121 -6.81 -3.41 -2.24
CA CYS A 121 -7.77 -3.64 -1.17
C CYS A 121 -7.90 -2.42 -0.28
N LEU A 122 -9.00 -2.38 0.46
CA LEU A 122 -9.20 -1.40 1.52
C LEU A 122 -8.46 -1.86 2.79
N ALA A 123 -7.68 -0.98 3.37
CA ALA A 123 -7.08 -1.16 4.69
C ALA A 123 -7.28 0.14 5.48
N ASP A 124 -8.12 0.08 6.50
CA ASP A 124 -8.54 1.22 7.32
C ASP A 124 -9.11 2.38 6.49
N ASP A 125 -8.35 3.44 6.29
CA ASP A 125 -8.71 4.64 5.54
C ASP A 125 -7.84 4.85 4.28
N HIS A 126 -7.18 3.78 3.81
CA HIS A 126 -6.32 3.80 2.63
C HIS A 126 -6.65 2.67 1.65
N CYS A 127 -6.35 2.93 0.39
CA CYS A 127 -6.25 1.93 -0.66
C CYS A 127 -4.83 1.35 -0.65
N VAL A 128 -4.69 0.03 -0.58
CA VAL A 128 -3.41 -0.68 -0.57
C VAL A 128 -3.21 -1.45 -1.86
N MET A 129 -2.05 -1.28 -2.49
CA MET A 129 -1.66 -2.03 -3.68
C MET A 129 -1.27 -3.46 -3.32
N LEU A 130 -2.02 -4.45 -3.81
CA LEU A 130 -1.75 -5.88 -3.59
C LEU A 130 -0.93 -6.51 -4.71
N ASP A 131 -1.24 -6.17 -5.96
CA ASP A 131 -0.57 -6.71 -7.14
C ASP A 131 -0.72 -5.79 -8.34
N GLN A 132 0.20 -5.88 -9.31
CA GLN A 132 0.11 -5.12 -10.56
C GLN A 132 0.77 -5.84 -11.73
N LEU A 133 0.19 -5.65 -12.90
CA LEU A 133 0.76 -6.01 -14.19
C LEU A 133 1.08 -4.73 -14.97
N ALA A 134 2.36 -4.54 -15.26
CA ALA A 134 2.82 -3.32 -15.92
C ALA A 134 2.27 -3.21 -17.35
N SER A 135 1.96 -1.99 -17.78
CA SER A 135 1.67 -1.64 -19.17
C SER A 135 2.80 -2.10 -20.11
N VAL A 136 2.44 -2.44 -21.34
CA VAL A 136 3.40 -2.73 -22.41
C VAL A 136 4.00 -1.46 -23.02
N HIS A 137 3.43 -0.29 -22.71
CA HIS A 137 3.90 0.99 -23.24
C HIS A 137 5.21 1.45 -22.59
N PRO A 138 6.05 2.24 -23.30
CA PRO A 138 7.31 2.77 -22.75
C PRO A 138 7.09 3.66 -21.52
N PHE A 139 6.03 4.46 -21.52
CA PHE A 139 5.64 5.29 -20.39
C PHE A 139 4.50 4.61 -19.64
N LYS A 140 4.72 4.31 -18.37
CA LYS A 140 3.78 3.59 -17.53
C LYS A 140 3.84 4.05 -16.08
N TYR A 141 2.68 4.05 -15.45
CA TYR A 141 2.58 4.30 -14.02
C TYR A 141 2.72 2.97 -13.26
N ILE A 142 3.70 2.90 -12.39
CA ILE A 142 3.98 1.73 -11.53
C ILE A 142 4.19 2.25 -10.12
N VAL A 143 3.65 1.55 -9.14
CA VAL A 143 3.83 1.82 -7.71
C VAL A 143 4.34 0.57 -7.01
N ASP A 144 4.94 0.73 -5.84
CA ASP A 144 5.40 -0.39 -5.04
C ASP A 144 4.22 -1.17 -4.44
N LEU A 145 4.36 -2.49 -4.32
CA LEU A 145 3.38 -3.32 -3.62
C LEU A 145 3.34 -2.91 -2.13
N GLY A 146 2.14 -2.86 -1.56
CA GLY A 146 1.92 -2.34 -0.22
C GLY A 146 1.85 -0.82 -0.13
N CYS A 147 2.02 -0.09 -1.24
CA CYS A 147 1.86 1.36 -1.27
C CYS A 147 0.44 1.76 -0.86
N LEU A 148 0.35 2.77 0.00
CA LEU A 148 -0.90 3.35 0.46
C LEU A 148 -1.30 4.52 -0.43
N ALA A 149 -2.57 4.57 -0.83
CA ALA A 149 -3.11 5.66 -1.62
C ALA A 149 -4.40 6.21 -0.98
N PRO A 150 -4.67 7.52 -1.14
CA PRO A 150 -5.88 8.14 -0.61
C PRO A 150 -7.15 7.57 -1.24
N LEU A 151 -8.21 7.44 -0.43
CA LEU A 151 -9.49 6.89 -0.91
C LEU A 151 -10.30 7.89 -1.76
N HIS A 152 -10.19 9.19 -1.49
CA HIS A 152 -11.08 10.22 -2.07
C HIS A 152 -10.69 10.68 -3.47
N CYS A 153 -9.44 10.45 -3.89
CA CYS A 153 -8.91 10.99 -5.14
C CYS A 153 -8.25 9.93 -6.05
N THR A 154 -8.40 8.65 -5.72
CA THR A 154 -7.96 7.54 -6.57
C THR A 154 -9.16 6.72 -7.05
N ALA A 155 -9.12 6.21 -8.28
CA ALA A 155 -10.20 5.39 -8.81
C ALA A 155 -10.50 4.16 -7.93
N PRO A 156 -9.50 3.32 -7.53
CA PRO A 156 -9.76 2.18 -6.66
C PRO A 156 -10.28 2.60 -5.29
N GLY A 157 -9.76 3.68 -4.70
CA GLY A 157 -10.22 4.19 -3.42
C GLY A 157 -11.69 4.59 -3.46
N LYS A 158 -12.10 5.41 -4.45
CA LYS A 158 -13.49 5.84 -4.61
C LYS A 158 -14.41 4.65 -4.90
N ALA A 159 -13.97 3.68 -5.70
CA ALA A 159 -14.74 2.46 -5.96
C ALA A 159 -14.99 1.67 -4.67
N MET A 160 -13.96 1.43 -3.85
CA MET A 160 -14.10 0.72 -2.58
C MET A 160 -15.09 1.43 -1.65
N VAL A 161 -14.94 2.75 -1.45
CA VAL A 161 -15.84 3.54 -0.61
C VAL A 161 -17.30 3.46 -1.09
N ALA A 162 -17.52 3.49 -2.41
CA ALA A 162 -18.86 3.47 -2.98
C ALA A 162 -19.63 2.17 -2.71
N PHE A 163 -18.94 1.05 -2.55
CA PHE A 163 -19.55 -0.27 -2.37
C PHE A 163 -19.44 -0.83 -0.95
N LEU A 164 -18.97 -0.03 0.01
CA LEU A 164 -19.07 -0.38 1.43
C LEU A 164 -20.54 -0.41 1.88
N PRO A 165 -20.88 -1.22 2.89
CA PRO A 165 -22.12 -1.12 3.62
C PRO A 165 -22.35 0.31 4.14
N ASP A 166 -23.58 0.81 4.11
CA ASP A 166 -23.86 2.23 4.39
C ASP A 166 -23.31 2.69 5.75
N ALA A 167 -23.43 1.89 6.80
CA ALA A 167 -22.91 2.24 8.13
C ALA A 167 -21.37 2.35 8.16
N GLU A 168 -20.66 1.49 7.42
CA GLU A 168 -19.21 1.52 7.33
C GLU A 168 -18.74 2.70 6.46
N GLN A 169 -19.47 2.97 5.37
CA GLN A 169 -19.21 4.11 4.50
C GLN A 169 -19.37 5.42 5.27
N ASP A 170 -20.48 5.60 6.00
CA ASP A 170 -20.71 6.81 6.80
C ASP A 170 -19.62 7.02 7.84
N ALA A 171 -19.26 5.96 8.58
CA ALA A 171 -18.20 6.01 9.57
C ALA A 171 -16.84 6.36 8.93
N LEU A 172 -16.52 5.82 7.75
CA LEU A 172 -15.30 6.12 7.01
C LEU A 172 -15.31 7.57 6.52
N LEU A 173 -16.37 8.01 5.87
CA LEU A 173 -16.51 9.38 5.35
C LEU A 173 -16.44 10.43 6.45
N ALA A 174 -16.92 10.12 7.66
CA ALA A 174 -16.85 11.03 8.79
C ALA A 174 -15.40 11.37 9.17
N ARG A 175 -14.50 10.38 9.17
CA ARG A 175 -13.09 10.54 9.58
C ARG A 175 -12.12 10.84 8.45
N LEU A 176 -12.52 10.61 7.19
CA LEU A 176 -11.65 10.75 6.03
C LEU A 176 -11.19 12.20 5.86
N LYS A 177 -9.89 12.40 5.71
CA LYS A 177 -9.28 13.68 5.36
C LYS A 177 -9.20 13.81 3.84
N LEU A 178 -9.69 14.94 3.30
CA LEU A 178 -9.72 15.20 1.86
C LEU A 178 -8.58 16.17 1.50
N GLU A 179 -7.35 15.65 1.50
CA GLU A 179 -6.17 16.45 1.17
C GLU A 179 -6.13 16.77 -0.33
N LYS A 180 -5.79 18.02 -0.68
CA LYS A 180 -5.67 18.44 -2.07
C LYS A 180 -4.34 17.96 -2.66
N HIS A 181 -4.40 17.19 -3.73
CA HIS A 181 -3.22 16.69 -4.48
C HIS A 181 -3.04 17.44 -5.81
N THR A 182 -4.14 17.72 -6.51
CA THR A 182 -4.17 18.47 -7.77
C THR A 182 -5.32 19.50 -7.75
N GLU A 183 -5.44 20.28 -8.81
CA GLU A 183 -6.59 21.19 -8.94
C GLU A 183 -7.92 20.43 -9.17
N LYS A 184 -7.86 19.15 -9.53
CA LYS A 184 -9.03 18.31 -9.79
C LYS A 184 -9.44 17.45 -8.59
N THR A 185 -8.64 17.45 -7.53
CA THR A 185 -8.92 16.66 -6.32
C THR A 185 -10.26 17.06 -5.72
N ILE A 186 -11.10 16.08 -5.40
CA ILE A 186 -12.33 16.29 -4.63
C ILE A 186 -11.94 16.61 -3.18
N VAL A 187 -12.25 17.84 -2.74
CA VAL A 187 -11.83 18.34 -1.42
C VAL A 187 -13.02 18.62 -0.48
N THR A 188 -14.26 18.37 -0.93
CA THR A 188 -15.43 18.51 -0.06
C THR A 188 -16.18 17.19 0.10
N LYS A 189 -16.72 16.96 1.30
CA LYS A 189 -17.50 15.74 1.58
C LYS A 189 -18.76 15.67 0.72
N ARG A 190 -19.36 16.81 0.39
CA ARG A 190 -20.54 16.89 -0.47
C ARG A 190 -20.24 16.38 -1.88
N ASP A 191 -19.15 16.86 -2.49
CA ASP A 191 -18.78 16.47 -3.84
C ASP A 191 -18.36 14.99 -3.88
N LEU A 192 -17.66 14.52 -2.84
CA LEU A 192 -17.31 13.12 -2.69
C LEU A 192 -18.55 12.23 -2.57
N ALA A 193 -19.56 12.63 -1.79
CA ALA A 193 -20.82 11.90 -1.69
C ALA A 193 -21.54 11.83 -3.03
N THR A 194 -21.58 12.92 -3.80
CA THR A 194 -22.16 12.94 -5.15
C THR A 194 -21.40 11.99 -6.10
N GLU A 195 -20.09 11.99 -6.04
CA GLU A 195 -19.27 11.07 -6.86
C GLU A 195 -19.48 9.60 -6.46
N ILE A 196 -19.62 9.30 -5.17
CA ILE A 196 -19.92 7.95 -4.66
C ILE A 196 -21.26 7.43 -5.21
N GLU A 197 -22.31 8.24 -5.19
CA GLU A 197 -23.62 7.87 -5.76
C GLU A 197 -23.53 7.64 -7.28
N ARG A 198 -22.75 8.45 -7.98
CA ARG A 198 -22.47 8.24 -9.40
C ARG A 198 -21.77 6.89 -9.63
N ILE A 199 -20.77 6.56 -8.81
CA ILE A 199 -20.02 5.30 -8.90
C ILE A 199 -20.95 4.11 -8.63
N ARG A 200 -21.80 4.16 -7.61
CA ARG A 200 -22.80 3.12 -7.31
C ARG A 200 -23.72 2.86 -8.52
N THR A 201 -24.16 3.92 -9.16
CA THR A 201 -25.06 3.82 -10.32
C THR A 201 -24.39 3.20 -11.54
N HIS A 202 -23.12 3.53 -11.80
CA HIS A 202 -22.41 3.11 -13.01
C HIS A 202 -21.60 1.81 -12.81
N GLY A 203 -21.29 1.42 -11.59
CA GLY A 203 -20.51 0.23 -11.26
C GLY A 203 -18.99 0.42 -11.34
N TYR A 204 -18.51 1.65 -11.62
CA TYR A 204 -17.08 1.94 -11.72
C TYR A 204 -16.74 3.38 -11.34
N ALA A 205 -15.50 3.60 -10.93
CA ALA A 205 -14.95 4.91 -10.60
C ALA A 205 -13.90 5.37 -11.62
N PHE A 206 -13.78 6.67 -11.82
CA PHE A 206 -12.70 7.32 -12.53
C PHE A 206 -11.86 8.18 -11.59
N ASP A 207 -10.55 8.22 -11.84
CA ASP A 207 -9.65 9.29 -11.43
C ASP A 207 -9.15 9.96 -12.73
N LYS A 208 -9.45 11.23 -12.90
CA LYS A 208 -9.07 12.02 -14.10
C LYS A 208 -7.98 13.03 -13.77
N GLY A 209 -6.93 12.57 -13.11
CA GLY A 209 -5.85 13.41 -12.62
C GLY A 209 -6.16 14.06 -11.28
N GLU A 210 -6.93 13.39 -10.44
CA GLU A 210 -7.30 13.87 -9.10
C GLU A 210 -6.16 13.64 -8.10
N HIS A 211 -5.44 12.50 -8.23
CA HIS A 211 -4.28 12.17 -7.40
C HIS A 211 -2.97 12.66 -8.00
N PHE A 212 -2.75 12.42 -9.30
CA PHE A 212 -1.58 12.89 -10.04
C PHE A 212 -1.99 13.53 -11.36
N ASP A 213 -1.50 14.74 -11.63
CA ASP A 213 -1.73 15.38 -12.92
C ASP A 213 -1.22 14.53 -14.09
N GLY A 214 -2.05 14.43 -15.13
CA GLY A 214 -1.71 13.67 -16.34
C GLY A 214 -1.90 12.16 -16.23
N ILE A 215 -2.28 11.63 -15.06
CA ILE A 215 -2.63 10.21 -14.87
C ILE A 215 -4.14 10.09 -14.78
N SER A 216 -4.69 9.12 -15.51
CA SER A 216 -6.11 8.76 -15.41
C SER A 216 -6.24 7.27 -15.13
N CYS A 217 -7.15 6.92 -14.25
CA CYS A 217 -7.41 5.54 -13.86
C CYS A 217 -8.91 5.24 -13.88
N VAL A 218 -9.25 3.99 -14.18
CA VAL A 218 -10.60 3.45 -13.98
C VAL A 218 -10.51 2.25 -13.03
N ALA A 219 -11.48 2.10 -12.15
CA ALA A 219 -11.56 0.97 -11.23
C ALA A 219 -12.99 0.49 -11.07
N ALA A 220 -13.15 -0.81 -10.93
CA ALA A 220 -14.41 -1.47 -10.56
C ALA A 220 -14.19 -2.30 -9.29
N PRO A 221 -15.22 -2.46 -8.44
CA PRO A 221 -15.12 -3.29 -7.24
C PRO A 221 -15.11 -4.78 -7.60
N ILE A 222 -14.41 -5.56 -6.79
CA ILE A 222 -14.58 -7.01 -6.72
C ILE A 222 -15.38 -7.25 -5.43
N LEU A 223 -16.59 -7.76 -5.59
CA LEU A 223 -17.49 -8.00 -4.48
C LEU A 223 -17.43 -9.47 -4.08
N ASP A 224 -17.45 -9.75 -2.78
CA ASP A 224 -17.65 -11.09 -2.23
C ASP A 224 -19.14 -11.43 -2.32
N GLN A 225 -19.45 -12.70 -2.58
CA GLN A 225 -20.85 -13.20 -2.74
C GLN A 225 -21.40 -13.69 -1.42
#